data_e849911646dbf41562e65087585e74ee
#
_entry.id   e849911646dbf41562e65087585e74ee
#
_cell.length_a   1.000
_cell.length_b   1.000
_cell.length_c   1.000
_cell.angle_alpha   90.00
_cell.angle_beta   90.00
_cell.angle_gamma   90.00
#
_symmetry.space_group_name_H-M   'P 1'
#
loop_
_entity.id
_entity.type
_entity.pdbx_description
1 polymer ?
#
loop_
_entity_poly.entity_id
_entity_poly.type
_entity_poly.pdbx_seq_one_letter_code
_entity_poly.pdbx_strand_id
1 'polypeptide(L)'
;MSTPRKNPDTSNGKRVPIDPEVAAALVKRCKAQSMSLGWKFPFFLPSIARVEFRACNRTSTACVDLRGIVRFSPTFAAKLKDAELQFVIAHELMHPLMLHHDRRANRDPLRWNLSTDLIINRTLQNVANNAGAGSFTMPKDDQGKPIGVIADEDQAEMTAEQLYSEQPEPPQWLKDMFAAGDVPVGQGCGIEPGDGQDGDDQPGQEKLTDDQLKRQWRECAAQSQMAGRQAGTQEGNMLADLLDVPPPKVRWSEVLRGALSRAIAEAGRDDVSWNRRSRRSTTDIILPGGITYRCKASVVIDSSGSMSDEDLARCVAETTS
;
A
#
# COMPACT_ATOMS: atom_id res chain seq x y z
N MET A 1 -33.76 -4.37 14.87
CA MET A 1 -33.67 -5.14 13.61
C MET A 1 -33.69 -4.13 12.46
N SER A 2 -32.53 -3.79 11.89
CA SER A 2 -32.51 -2.93 10.70
C SER A 2 -32.72 -3.79 9.46
N THR A 3 -33.70 -3.43 8.65
CA THR A 3 -33.99 -4.05 7.35
C THR A 3 -32.71 -4.01 6.47
N PRO A 4 -32.42 -5.08 5.72
CA PRO A 4 -31.29 -5.09 4.79
C PRO A 4 -31.47 -3.95 3.78
N ARG A 5 -30.45 -3.09 3.67
CA ARG A 5 -30.45 -2.02 2.67
C ARG A 5 -30.33 -2.67 1.29
N LYS A 6 -31.37 -2.56 0.47
CA LYS A 6 -31.30 -2.97 -0.95
C LYS A 6 -30.25 -2.09 -1.66
N ASN A 7 -29.47 -2.71 -2.54
CA ASN A 7 -28.56 -1.96 -3.40
C ASN A 7 -29.36 -0.98 -4.26
N PRO A 8 -29.21 0.33 -4.10
CA PRO A 8 -29.97 1.33 -4.84
C PRO A 8 -29.68 1.32 -6.35
N ASP A 9 -28.60 0.69 -6.76
CA ASP A 9 -28.17 0.58 -8.16
C ASP A 9 -28.86 -0.60 -8.88
N THR A 10 -29.86 -1.25 -8.26
CA THR A 10 -30.67 -2.30 -8.89
C THR A 10 -32.12 -1.89 -9.03
N SER A 11 -32.69 -2.09 -10.22
CA SER A 11 -34.11 -1.94 -10.50
C SER A 11 -34.68 -3.27 -10.98
N ASN A 12 -35.72 -3.79 -10.32
CA ASN A 12 -36.36 -5.09 -10.64
C ASN A 12 -35.39 -6.26 -10.73
N GLY A 13 -34.37 -6.31 -9.87
CA GLY A 13 -33.32 -7.35 -9.90
C GLY A 13 -32.35 -7.24 -11.07
N LYS A 14 -32.50 -6.24 -11.93
CA LYS A 14 -31.52 -5.92 -12.99
C LYS A 14 -30.71 -4.69 -12.58
N ARG A 15 -29.40 -4.73 -12.81
CA ARG A 15 -28.51 -3.61 -12.55
C ARG A 15 -28.81 -2.46 -13.52
N VAL A 16 -28.89 -1.25 -12.98
CA VAL A 16 -29.11 -0.04 -13.78
C VAL A 16 -27.78 0.32 -14.46
N PRO A 17 -27.74 0.53 -15.78
CA PRO A 17 -26.54 1.03 -16.43
C PRO A 17 -26.10 2.37 -15.84
N ILE A 18 -24.83 2.53 -15.62
CA ILE A 18 -24.26 3.79 -15.10
C ILE A 18 -24.14 4.77 -16.26
N ASP A 19 -24.66 5.99 -16.05
CA ASP A 19 -24.47 7.08 -16.99
C ASP A 19 -22.97 7.40 -17.14
N PRO A 20 -22.41 7.43 -18.34
CA PRO A 20 -21.01 7.73 -18.59
C PRO A 20 -20.54 9.06 -17.99
N GLU A 21 -21.38 10.10 -17.98
CA GLU A 21 -21.05 11.39 -17.40
C GLU A 21 -20.92 11.29 -15.86
N VAL A 22 -21.86 10.57 -15.23
CA VAL A 22 -21.81 10.29 -13.78
C VAL A 22 -20.58 9.47 -13.43
N ALA A 23 -20.25 8.45 -14.23
CA ALA A 23 -19.05 7.64 -14.04
C ALA A 23 -17.78 8.49 -14.15
N ALA A 24 -17.66 9.33 -15.18
CA ALA A 24 -16.50 10.21 -15.36
C ALA A 24 -16.36 11.24 -14.25
N ALA A 25 -17.46 11.86 -13.81
CA ALA A 25 -17.47 12.81 -12.70
C ALA A 25 -17.02 12.16 -11.39
N LEU A 26 -17.51 10.95 -11.10
CA LEU A 26 -17.12 10.17 -9.92
C LEU A 26 -15.63 9.85 -9.94
N VAL A 27 -15.11 9.32 -11.03
CA VAL A 27 -13.69 8.99 -11.18
C VAL A 27 -12.82 10.23 -11.00
N LYS A 28 -13.21 11.36 -11.60
CA LYS A 28 -12.50 12.65 -11.43
C LYS A 28 -12.48 13.08 -9.97
N ARG A 29 -13.60 12.95 -9.26
CA ARG A 29 -13.71 13.29 -7.83
C ARG A 29 -12.83 12.37 -6.98
N CYS A 30 -12.87 11.05 -7.21
CA CYS A 30 -12.02 10.09 -6.50
C CYS A 30 -10.53 10.39 -6.69
N LYS A 31 -10.09 10.69 -7.93
CA LYS A 31 -8.70 11.09 -8.21
C LYS A 31 -8.31 12.38 -7.48
N ALA A 32 -9.16 13.39 -7.46
CA ALA A 32 -8.89 14.63 -6.74
C ALA A 32 -8.77 14.40 -5.23
N GLN A 33 -9.68 13.61 -4.65
CA GLN A 33 -9.67 13.32 -3.23
C GLN A 33 -8.52 12.39 -2.82
N SER A 34 -8.13 11.44 -3.66
CA SER A 34 -6.95 10.61 -3.41
C SER A 34 -5.65 11.42 -3.42
N MET A 35 -5.51 12.36 -4.34
CA MET A 35 -4.36 13.27 -4.34
C MET A 35 -4.32 14.15 -3.09
N SER A 36 -5.46 14.71 -2.68
CA SER A 36 -5.57 15.47 -1.43
C SER A 36 -5.19 14.63 -0.21
N LEU A 37 -5.61 13.36 -0.17
CA LEU A 37 -5.24 12.39 0.85
C LEU A 37 -3.71 12.16 0.86
N GLY A 38 -3.12 11.92 -0.31
CA GLY A 38 -1.68 11.68 -0.43
C GLY A 38 -0.82 12.87 -0.03
N TRP A 39 -1.26 14.10 -0.29
CA TRP A 39 -0.58 15.31 0.19
C TRP A 39 -0.59 15.45 1.71
N LYS A 40 -1.70 15.07 2.35
CA LYS A 40 -1.82 15.10 3.82
C LYS A 40 -1.07 13.94 4.48
N PHE A 41 -1.14 12.77 3.86
CA PHE A 41 -0.56 11.53 4.36
C PHE A 41 0.29 10.87 3.27
N PRO A 42 1.58 11.25 3.13
CA PRO A 42 2.49 10.72 2.11
C PRO A 42 2.60 9.19 2.07
N PHE A 43 2.28 8.54 3.18
CA PHE A 43 2.14 7.09 3.28
C PHE A 43 1.28 6.48 2.14
N PHE A 44 0.21 7.16 1.73
CA PHE A 44 -0.70 6.65 0.69
C PHE A 44 -0.23 6.93 -0.74
N LEU A 45 0.77 7.79 -0.98
CA LEU A 45 1.19 8.16 -2.33
C LEU A 45 1.59 6.97 -3.21
N PRO A 46 2.38 5.98 -2.75
CA PRO A 46 2.74 4.83 -3.57
C PRO A 46 1.53 4.00 -4.02
N SER A 47 0.54 3.82 -3.13
CA SER A 47 -0.68 3.08 -3.46
C SER A 47 -1.62 3.88 -4.35
N ILE A 48 -1.74 5.20 -4.17
CA ILE A 48 -2.51 6.09 -5.03
C ILE A 48 -1.98 6.09 -6.46
N ALA A 49 -0.66 6.08 -6.63
CA ALA A 49 -0.03 6.00 -7.96
C ALA A 49 -0.29 4.67 -8.69
N ARG A 50 -0.69 3.63 -7.95
CA ARG A 50 -0.89 2.28 -8.48
C ARG A 50 -2.35 1.96 -8.78
N VAL A 51 -3.30 2.65 -8.15
CA VAL A 51 -4.71 2.30 -8.27
C VAL A 51 -5.42 3.04 -9.40
N GLU A 52 -6.45 2.39 -9.93
CA GLU A 52 -7.39 2.96 -10.87
C GLU A 52 -8.78 3.02 -10.26
N PHE A 53 -9.45 4.17 -10.37
CA PHE A 53 -10.82 4.34 -9.87
C PHE A 53 -11.83 4.09 -10.97
N ARG A 54 -12.89 3.33 -10.66
CA ARG A 54 -14.00 3.04 -11.58
C ARG A 54 -15.34 3.16 -10.87
N ALA A 55 -16.36 3.60 -11.62
CA ALA A 55 -17.75 3.52 -11.19
C ALA A 55 -18.25 2.09 -11.39
N CYS A 56 -18.99 1.55 -10.41
CA CYS A 56 -19.49 0.18 -10.46
C CYS A 56 -20.86 0.09 -9.78
N ASN A 57 -21.82 -0.59 -10.42
CA ASN A 57 -23.15 -0.87 -9.84
C ASN A 57 -23.27 -2.28 -9.24
N ARG A 58 -22.15 -3.01 -9.15
CA ARG A 58 -22.06 -4.36 -8.57
C ARG A 58 -21.78 -4.32 -7.07
N THR A 59 -21.23 -3.22 -6.58
CA THR A 59 -21.02 -2.97 -5.15
C THR A 59 -22.00 -1.92 -4.65
N SER A 60 -22.48 -2.06 -3.45
CA SER A 60 -23.33 -1.05 -2.79
C SER A 60 -22.52 0.12 -2.22
N THR A 61 -21.18 -0.01 -2.13
CA THR A 61 -20.29 0.96 -1.50
C THR A 61 -19.00 1.15 -2.29
N ALA A 62 -17.91 0.59 -1.84
CA ALA A 62 -16.63 0.56 -2.52
C ALA A 62 -15.97 -0.82 -2.36
N CYS A 63 -15.02 -1.14 -3.22
CA CYS A 63 -14.17 -2.32 -3.10
C CYS A 63 -12.91 -2.16 -3.95
N VAL A 64 -11.85 -2.89 -3.59
CA VAL A 64 -10.59 -2.94 -4.32
C VAL A 64 -10.24 -4.38 -4.67
N ASP A 65 -9.70 -4.61 -5.88
CA ASP A 65 -9.16 -5.90 -6.27
C ASP A 65 -7.62 -5.93 -6.25
N LEU A 66 -7.06 -7.13 -6.45
CA LEU A 66 -5.61 -7.34 -6.50
C LEU A 66 -4.91 -6.55 -7.61
N ARG A 67 -5.60 -6.22 -8.69
CA ARG A 67 -5.06 -5.40 -9.79
C ARG A 67 -4.96 -3.92 -9.42
N GLY A 68 -5.53 -3.52 -8.26
CA GLY A 68 -5.57 -2.13 -7.83
C GLY A 68 -6.74 -1.34 -8.44
N ILE A 69 -7.78 -2.02 -8.89
CA ILE A 69 -8.98 -1.35 -9.38
C ILE A 69 -9.91 -1.11 -8.18
N VAL A 70 -10.05 0.17 -7.84
CA VAL A 70 -10.96 0.62 -6.76
C VAL A 70 -12.30 1.00 -7.39
N ARG A 71 -13.34 0.26 -7.04
CA ARG A 71 -14.69 0.45 -7.57
C ARG A 71 -15.58 1.14 -6.55
N PHE A 72 -16.35 2.11 -6.99
CA PHE A 72 -17.31 2.84 -6.18
C PHE A 72 -18.71 2.75 -6.75
N SER A 73 -19.69 2.53 -5.89
CA SER A 73 -21.10 2.78 -6.22
C SER A 73 -21.33 4.28 -6.39
N PRO A 74 -21.90 4.73 -7.54
CA PRO A 74 -22.18 6.15 -7.77
C PRO A 74 -23.16 6.72 -6.73
N THR A 75 -24.17 5.97 -6.35
CA THR A 75 -25.17 6.40 -5.38
C THR A 75 -24.62 6.52 -3.96
N PHE A 76 -23.68 5.64 -3.60
CA PHE A 76 -22.97 5.73 -2.34
C PHE A 76 -22.02 6.94 -2.32
N ALA A 77 -21.17 7.06 -3.31
CA ALA A 77 -20.17 8.13 -3.38
C ALA A 77 -20.83 9.53 -3.45
N ALA A 78 -21.99 9.66 -4.08
CA ALA A 78 -22.74 10.92 -4.14
C ALA A 78 -23.21 11.42 -2.77
N LYS A 79 -23.41 10.54 -1.79
CA LYS A 79 -23.82 10.89 -0.43
C LYS A 79 -22.67 11.30 0.46
N LEU A 80 -21.43 10.94 0.10
CA LEU A 80 -20.26 11.22 0.91
C LEU A 80 -19.79 12.66 0.74
N LYS A 81 -19.42 13.29 1.86
CA LYS A 81 -18.60 14.51 1.86
C LYS A 81 -17.17 14.17 1.43
N ASP A 82 -16.39 15.15 1.04
CA ASP A 82 -15.02 14.91 0.57
C ASP A 82 -14.12 14.26 1.62
N ALA A 83 -14.23 14.65 2.89
CA ALA A 83 -13.50 14.03 3.98
C ALA A 83 -13.93 12.56 4.23
N GLU A 84 -15.21 12.25 4.03
CA GLU A 84 -15.72 10.88 4.13
C GLU A 84 -15.27 10.02 2.93
N LEU A 85 -15.24 10.61 1.74
CA LEU A 85 -14.72 9.95 0.55
C LEU A 85 -13.22 9.65 0.70
N GLN A 86 -12.43 10.57 1.27
CA GLN A 86 -11.02 10.35 1.59
C GLN A 86 -10.84 9.17 2.57
N PHE A 87 -11.70 9.05 3.59
CA PHE A 87 -11.70 7.92 4.51
C PHE A 87 -11.92 6.58 3.79
N VAL A 88 -12.95 6.52 2.93
CA VAL A 88 -13.25 5.31 2.17
C VAL A 88 -12.11 4.96 1.22
N ILE A 89 -11.52 5.95 0.54
CA ILE A 89 -10.34 5.72 -0.31
C ILE A 89 -9.17 5.17 0.53
N ALA A 90 -8.85 5.77 1.68
CA ALA A 90 -7.81 5.30 2.57
C ALA A 90 -8.08 3.85 3.03
N HIS A 91 -9.33 3.54 3.38
CA HIS A 91 -9.76 2.20 3.78
C HIS A 91 -9.48 1.17 2.68
N GLU A 92 -9.92 1.43 1.45
CA GLU A 92 -9.71 0.51 0.32
C GLU A 92 -8.21 0.33 0.01
N LEU A 93 -7.40 1.39 0.12
CA LEU A 93 -5.95 1.32 -0.08
C LEU A 93 -5.24 0.49 1.01
N MET A 94 -5.75 0.48 2.23
CA MET A 94 -5.15 -0.32 3.32
C MET A 94 -5.27 -1.82 3.08
N HIS A 95 -6.33 -2.32 2.44
CA HIS A 95 -6.48 -3.75 2.18
C HIS A 95 -5.30 -4.37 1.43
N PRO A 96 -4.92 -3.88 0.22
CA PRO A 96 -3.78 -4.42 -0.49
C PRO A 96 -2.43 -4.06 0.17
N LEU A 97 -2.31 -2.90 0.82
CA LEU A 97 -1.09 -2.53 1.56
C LEU A 97 -0.81 -3.48 2.73
N MET A 98 -1.84 -3.90 3.46
CA MET A 98 -1.74 -4.88 4.53
C MET A 98 -1.74 -6.33 4.03
N LEU A 99 -1.72 -6.54 2.71
CA LEU A 99 -1.68 -7.85 2.05
C LEU A 99 -2.85 -8.77 2.47
N HIS A 100 -4.03 -8.21 2.73
CA HIS A 100 -5.18 -8.95 3.24
C HIS A 100 -5.62 -10.08 2.30
N HIS A 101 -5.46 -9.91 0.99
CA HIS A 101 -5.72 -10.93 -0.02
C HIS A 101 -4.81 -12.16 0.16
N ASP A 102 -3.52 -11.93 0.43
CA ASP A 102 -2.53 -12.98 0.61
C ASP A 102 -2.69 -13.67 1.98
N ARG A 103 -2.90 -12.85 3.03
CA ARG A 103 -3.07 -13.30 4.41
C ARG A 103 -4.37 -14.05 4.66
N ARG A 104 -5.40 -13.88 3.82
CA ARG A 104 -6.67 -14.59 3.94
C ARG A 104 -6.47 -16.11 3.93
N ALA A 105 -5.62 -16.63 3.06
CA ALA A 105 -5.42 -18.06 2.85
C ALA A 105 -6.77 -18.80 2.67
N ASN A 106 -7.03 -19.84 3.46
CA ASN A 106 -8.26 -20.64 3.41
C ASN A 106 -9.37 -20.16 4.36
N ARG A 107 -9.28 -18.94 4.89
CA ARG A 107 -10.26 -18.39 5.81
C ARG A 107 -11.55 -18.01 5.07
N ASP A 108 -12.68 -18.06 5.78
CA ASP A 108 -13.95 -17.60 5.26
C ASP A 108 -13.85 -16.12 4.84
N PRO A 109 -14.21 -15.78 3.59
CA PRO A 109 -14.01 -14.44 3.06
C PRO A 109 -14.75 -13.36 3.85
N LEU A 110 -15.97 -13.62 4.27
CA LEU A 110 -16.82 -12.66 4.97
C LEU A 110 -16.29 -12.36 6.37
N ARG A 111 -15.95 -13.41 7.13
CA ARG A 111 -15.36 -13.26 8.47
C ARG A 111 -13.99 -12.60 8.41
N TRP A 112 -13.17 -12.98 7.43
CA TRP A 112 -11.86 -12.38 7.24
C TRP A 112 -11.97 -10.89 6.96
N ASN A 113 -12.86 -10.51 6.03
CA ASN A 113 -13.08 -9.12 5.70
C ASN A 113 -13.55 -8.31 6.93
N LEU A 114 -14.52 -8.83 7.68
CA LEU A 114 -14.98 -8.19 8.91
C LEU A 114 -13.83 -7.96 9.91
N SER A 115 -12.94 -8.94 10.06
CA SER A 115 -11.78 -8.84 10.97
C SER A 115 -10.78 -7.78 10.49
N THR A 116 -10.54 -7.71 9.20
CA THR A 116 -9.63 -6.71 8.61
C THR A 116 -10.20 -5.31 8.67
N ASP A 117 -11.51 -5.16 8.44
CA ASP A 117 -12.21 -3.86 8.50
C ASP A 117 -12.20 -3.26 9.90
N LEU A 118 -12.35 -4.10 10.94
CA LEU A 118 -12.24 -3.67 12.33
C LEU A 118 -10.91 -2.96 12.59
N ILE A 119 -9.81 -3.55 12.14
CA ILE A 119 -8.46 -2.99 12.31
C ILE A 119 -8.29 -1.73 11.48
N ILE A 120 -8.61 -1.78 10.19
CA ILE A 120 -8.44 -0.63 9.29
C ILE A 120 -9.23 0.57 9.82
N ASN A 121 -10.51 0.39 10.13
CA ASN A 121 -11.37 1.48 10.55
C ASN A 121 -10.91 2.08 11.89
N ARG A 122 -10.50 1.25 12.85
CA ARG A 122 -9.94 1.72 14.12
C ARG A 122 -8.69 2.54 13.91
N THR A 123 -7.77 2.03 13.09
CA THR A 123 -6.52 2.73 12.81
C THR A 123 -6.74 4.05 12.11
N LEU A 124 -7.54 4.06 11.04
CA LEU A 124 -7.83 5.29 10.31
C LEU A 124 -8.53 6.31 11.21
N GLN A 125 -9.41 5.86 12.11
CA GLN A 125 -10.04 6.76 13.08
C GLN A 125 -9.02 7.37 14.06
N ASN A 126 -8.07 6.58 14.54
CA ASN A 126 -7.00 7.08 15.41
C ASN A 126 -6.10 8.09 14.67
N VAL A 127 -5.72 7.77 13.43
CA VAL A 127 -4.97 8.70 12.57
C VAL A 127 -5.75 10.00 12.34
N ALA A 128 -7.05 9.91 12.06
CA ALA A 128 -7.89 11.09 11.86
C ALA A 128 -8.00 11.94 13.12
N ASN A 129 -8.15 11.31 14.29
CA ASN A 129 -8.23 12.02 15.58
C ASN A 129 -6.91 12.76 15.89
N ASN A 130 -5.77 12.15 15.62
CA ASN A 130 -4.46 12.76 15.85
C ASN A 130 -4.18 13.90 14.86
N ALA A 131 -4.53 13.74 13.58
CA ALA A 131 -4.34 14.77 12.57
C ALA A 131 -5.26 15.99 12.74
N GLY A 132 -6.31 15.87 13.54
CA GLY A 132 -7.18 16.97 13.89
C GLY A 132 -8.12 17.45 12.78
N ALA A 133 -8.55 18.72 12.90
CA ALA A 133 -9.50 19.34 11.99
C ALA A 133 -8.96 19.40 10.55
N GLY A 134 -9.77 18.97 9.58
CA GLY A 134 -9.40 18.94 8.16
C GLY A 134 -8.81 17.61 7.68
N SER A 135 -8.74 16.62 8.56
CA SER A 135 -8.44 15.22 8.19
C SER A 135 -9.63 14.55 7.52
N PHE A 136 -9.45 13.30 7.12
CA PHE A 136 -10.56 12.45 6.67
C PHE A 136 -11.43 12.02 7.87
N THR A 137 -12.68 11.70 7.63
CA THR A 137 -13.63 11.28 8.67
C THR A 137 -14.40 10.06 8.23
N MET A 138 -14.68 9.16 9.18
CA MET A 138 -15.50 7.98 8.90
C MET A 138 -16.91 8.39 8.46
N PRO A 139 -17.44 7.79 7.37
CA PRO A 139 -18.80 8.07 6.91
C PRO A 139 -19.84 7.80 7.98
N LYS A 140 -20.88 8.64 8.01
CA LYS A 140 -22.01 8.48 8.93
C LYS A 140 -23.33 8.36 8.15
N ASP A 141 -24.25 7.62 8.71
CA ASP A 141 -25.62 7.57 8.18
C ASP A 141 -26.42 8.81 8.56
N ASP A 142 -27.67 8.87 8.07
CA ASP A 142 -28.58 10.00 8.32
C ASP A 142 -28.91 10.21 9.81
N GLN A 143 -28.61 9.21 10.66
CA GLN A 143 -28.77 9.29 12.12
C GLN A 143 -27.45 9.66 12.85
N GLY A 144 -26.39 9.90 12.10
CA GLY A 144 -25.05 10.24 12.64
C GLY A 144 -24.26 9.03 13.13
N LYS A 145 -24.73 7.80 12.90
CA LYS A 145 -24.03 6.58 13.25
C LYS A 145 -22.97 6.25 12.20
N PRO A 146 -21.75 5.84 12.60
CA PRO A 146 -20.74 5.39 11.67
C PRO A 146 -21.23 4.27 10.73
N ILE A 147 -20.90 4.40 9.45
CA ILE A 147 -21.15 3.37 8.45
C ILE A 147 -19.92 2.47 8.42
N GLY A 148 -20.00 1.30 9.04
CA GLY A 148 -18.92 0.33 9.12
C GLY A 148 -18.75 -0.22 10.54
N VAL A 149 -17.83 -1.14 10.69
CA VAL A 149 -17.48 -1.77 11.96
C VAL A 149 -16.20 -1.14 12.51
N ILE A 150 -16.12 -0.98 13.81
CA ILE A 150 -14.93 -0.43 14.49
C ILE A 150 -14.59 -1.39 15.62
N ALA A 151 -13.31 -1.76 15.75
CA ALA A 151 -12.82 -2.53 16.87
C ALA A 151 -13.02 -1.77 18.18
N ASP A 152 -13.45 -2.45 19.21
CA ASP A 152 -13.49 -1.92 20.57
C ASP A 152 -12.08 -1.84 21.20
N GLU A 153 -11.99 -1.43 22.47
CA GLU A 153 -10.70 -1.23 23.13
C GLU A 153 -9.95 -2.55 23.33
N ASP A 154 -10.67 -3.63 23.64
CA ASP A 154 -10.08 -4.96 23.86
C ASP A 154 -9.53 -5.57 22.56
N GLN A 155 -10.14 -5.22 21.44
CA GLN A 155 -9.78 -5.68 20.10
C GLN A 155 -8.68 -4.81 19.44
N ALA A 156 -8.36 -3.65 20.02
CA ALA A 156 -7.50 -2.65 19.39
C ALA A 156 -6.05 -3.13 19.16
N GLU A 157 -5.55 -4.05 20.00
CA GLU A 157 -4.19 -4.60 19.92
C GLU A 157 -4.13 -5.96 19.18
N MET A 158 -5.28 -6.47 18.74
CA MET A 158 -5.34 -7.78 18.09
C MET A 158 -4.95 -7.69 16.61
N THR A 159 -4.33 -8.76 16.13
CA THR A 159 -4.11 -8.95 14.69
C THR A 159 -5.40 -9.39 13.98
N ALA A 160 -5.45 -9.27 12.65
CA ALA A 160 -6.60 -9.75 11.87
C ALA A 160 -6.86 -11.24 12.07
N GLU A 161 -5.80 -12.03 12.25
CA GLU A 161 -5.86 -13.46 12.50
C GLU A 161 -6.45 -13.77 13.86
N GLN A 162 -6.09 -13.02 14.90
CA GLN A 162 -6.65 -13.16 16.25
C GLN A 162 -8.13 -12.79 16.26
N LEU A 163 -8.47 -11.63 15.68
CA LEU A 163 -9.86 -11.21 15.54
C LEU A 163 -10.71 -12.23 14.79
N TYR A 164 -10.16 -12.80 13.68
CA TYR A 164 -10.85 -13.86 12.95
C TYR A 164 -11.13 -15.08 13.83
N SER A 165 -10.19 -15.45 14.69
CA SER A 165 -10.34 -16.62 15.55
C SER A 165 -11.35 -16.41 16.69
N GLU A 166 -11.46 -15.19 17.20
CA GLU A 166 -12.30 -14.83 18.33
C GLU A 166 -13.70 -14.35 17.94
N GLN A 167 -13.88 -13.89 16.69
CA GLN A 167 -15.17 -13.39 16.26
C GLN A 167 -16.21 -14.49 16.16
N PRO A 168 -17.42 -14.23 16.68
CA PRO A 168 -18.57 -15.09 16.43
C PRO A 168 -18.90 -15.12 14.94
N GLU A 169 -19.67 -16.11 14.51
CA GLU A 169 -20.15 -16.15 13.14
C GLU A 169 -20.83 -14.83 12.74
N PRO A 170 -20.61 -14.35 11.50
CA PRO A 170 -21.28 -13.14 11.01
C PRO A 170 -22.79 -13.25 11.18
N PRO A 171 -23.48 -12.18 11.58
CA PRO A 171 -24.91 -12.17 11.74
C PRO A 171 -25.60 -12.49 10.40
N GLN A 172 -26.77 -13.15 10.46
CA GLN A 172 -27.47 -13.65 9.27
C GLN A 172 -27.75 -12.54 8.24
N TRP A 173 -28.11 -11.34 8.69
CA TRP A 173 -28.35 -10.21 7.79
C TRP A 173 -27.13 -9.85 6.93
N LEU A 174 -25.91 -10.03 7.47
CA LEU A 174 -24.68 -9.77 6.74
C LEU A 174 -24.40 -10.90 5.72
N LYS A 175 -24.66 -12.15 6.10
CA LYS A 175 -24.59 -13.30 5.19
C LYS A 175 -25.58 -13.14 4.02
N ASP A 176 -26.78 -12.66 4.31
CA ASP A 176 -27.84 -12.44 3.30
C ASP A 176 -27.47 -11.31 2.33
N MET A 177 -26.88 -10.22 2.81
CA MET A 177 -26.36 -9.15 1.96
C MET A 177 -25.24 -9.63 1.04
N PHE A 178 -24.35 -10.47 1.56
CA PHE A 178 -23.27 -11.06 0.78
C PHE A 178 -23.80 -12.01 -0.29
N ALA A 179 -24.75 -12.87 0.07
CA ALA A 179 -25.40 -13.80 -0.86
C ALA A 179 -26.21 -13.09 -1.96
N ALA A 180 -26.78 -11.91 -1.66
CA ALA A 180 -27.48 -11.08 -2.63
C ALA A 180 -26.54 -10.33 -3.61
N GLY A 181 -25.22 -10.44 -3.43
CA GLY A 181 -24.24 -9.69 -4.20
C GLY A 181 -24.16 -8.21 -3.81
N ASP A 182 -24.84 -7.83 -2.74
CA ASP A 182 -24.71 -6.52 -2.10
C ASP A 182 -23.53 -6.56 -1.14
N VAL A 183 -22.38 -6.15 -1.63
CA VAL A 183 -21.15 -6.12 -0.83
C VAL A 183 -21.17 -4.91 0.12
N PRO A 184 -21.16 -5.10 1.45
CA PRO A 184 -21.14 -3.99 2.41
C PRO A 184 -19.84 -3.18 2.32
N VAL A 185 -19.84 -1.98 2.93
CA VAL A 185 -18.65 -1.14 3.07
C VAL A 185 -17.50 -1.95 3.66
N GLY A 186 -16.36 -1.96 2.98
CA GLY A 186 -15.16 -2.63 3.45
C GLY A 186 -14.99 -4.08 3.01
N GLN A 187 -15.83 -4.62 2.16
CA GLN A 187 -15.72 -6.01 1.69
C GLN A 187 -14.97 -6.17 0.36
N GLY A 188 -14.00 -5.29 0.09
CA GLY A 188 -13.22 -5.31 -1.13
C GLY A 188 -12.28 -6.51 -1.31
N CYS A 189 -11.93 -7.20 -0.23
CA CYS A 189 -11.06 -8.36 -0.31
C CYS A 189 -11.71 -9.65 -0.82
N GLY A 190 -12.99 -9.62 -1.17
CA GLY A 190 -13.76 -10.81 -1.54
C GLY A 190 -14.19 -10.88 -3.00
N ILE A 191 -13.98 -9.84 -3.78
CA ILE A 191 -14.21 -9.97 -5.22
C ILE A 191 -13.01 -10.73 -5.77
N GLU A 192 -13.24 -11.99 -6.06
CA GLU A 192 -12.35 -12.80 -6.88
C GLU A 192 -11.92 -12.00 -8.11
N PRO A 193 -10.69 -12.16 -8.64
CA PRO A 193 -10.30 -11.54 -9.89
C PRO A 193 -11.45 -11.76 -10.86
N GLY A 194 -12.10 -10.66 -11.25
CA GLY A 194 -13.41 -10.67 -11.88
C GLY A 194 -13.48 -11.82 -12.89
N ASP A 195 -14.58 -12.53 -12.87
CA ASP A 195 -14.89 -13.65 -13.75
C ASP A 195 -14.93 -13.29 -15.25
N GLY A 196 -14.20 -12.26 -15.65
CA GLY A 196 -14.03 -11.81 -17.05
C GLY A 196 -15.29 -11.20 -17.67
N GLN A 197 -16.38 -11.06 -16.92
CA GLN A 197 -17.64 -10.51 -17.44
C GLN A 197 -17.73 -8.98 -17.41
N ASP A 198 -16.75 -8.28 -16.83
CA ASP A 198 -16.79 -6.82 -16.70
C ASP A 198 -16.31 -6.06 -17.94
N GLY A 199 -15.90 -6.74 -19.01
CA GLY A 199 -15.36 -6.06 -20.22
C GLY A 199 -14.05 -5.30 -19.94
N ASP A 200 -13.43 -5.55 -18.80
CA ASP A 200 -12.27 -4.82 -18.29
C ASP A 200 -10.94 -5.22 -18.95
N ASP A 201 -10.94 -6.29 -19.73
CA ASP A 201 -9.77 -6.75 -20.44
C ASP A 201 -9.58 -5.93 -21.71
N GLN A 202 -8.68 -4.95 -21.68
CA GLN A 202 -8.22 -4.32 -22.91
C GLN A 202 -7.44 -5.35 -23.76
N PRO A 203 -7.82 -5.58 -25.03
CA PRO A 203 -7.09 -6.47 -25.90
C PRO A 203 -5.62 -6.01 -26.04
N GLY A 204 -4.67 -6.86 -25.62
CA GLY A 204 -3.24 -6.60 -25.77
C GLY A 204 -2.46 -6.28 -24.48
N GLN A 205 -3.09 -6.19 -23.31
CA GLN A 205 -2.36 -6.14 -22.04
C GLN A 205 -2.02 -7.57 -21.58
N GLU A 206 -0.74 -7.84 -21.33
CA GLU A 206 -0.33 -9.06 -20.63
C GLU A 206 -0.96 -9.10 -19.24
N LYS A 207 -1.74 -10.15 -18.98
CA LYS A 207 -2.32 -10.36 -17.65
C LYS A 207 -1.21 -10.75 -16.68
N LEU A 208 -0.98 -9.90 -15.69
CA LEU A 208 -0.09 -10.24 -14.59
C LEU A 208 -0.66 -11.42 -13.82
N THR A 209 0.20 -12.33 -13.39
CA THR A 209 -0.18 -13.44 -12.52
C THR A 209 -0.45 -12.92 -11.11
N ASP A 210 -1.25 -13.66 -10.32
CA ASP A 210 -1.53 -13.32 -8.93
C ASP A 210 -0.25 -13.12 -8.11
N ASP A 211 0.77 -13.96 -8.34
CA ASP A 211 2.06 -13.84 -7.65
C ASP A 211 2.82 -12.56 -8.02
N GLN A 212 2.71 -12.12 -9.28
CA GLN A 212 3.28 -10.85 -9.71
C GLN A 212 2.57 -9.67 -9.07
N LEU A 213 1.22 -9.71 -9.01
CA LEU A 213 0.41 -8.68 -8.35
C LEU A 213 0.71 -8.60 -6.85
N LYS A 214 0.80 -9.74 -6.17
CA LYS A 214 1.16 -9.81 -4.74
C LYS A 214 2.56 -9.25 -4.48
N ARG A 215 3.54 -9.57 -5.35
CA ARG A 215 4.90 -9.00 -5.26
C ARG A 215 4.87 -7.48 -5.38
N GLN A 216 4.13 -6.98 -6.35
CA GLN A 216 3.98 -5.55 -6.56
C GLN A 216 3.34 -4.83 -5.36
N TRP A 217 2.36 -5.45 -4.68
CA TRP A 217 1.78 -4.87 -3.47
C TRP A 217 2.73 -4.91 -2.28
N ARG A 218 3.57 -5.95 -2.15
CA ARG A 218 4.64 -5.98 -1.12
C ARG A 218 5.66 -4.86 -1.32
N GLU A 219 6.06 -4.60 -2.56
CA GLU A 219 6.93 -3.48 -2.91
C GLU A 219 6.25 -2.14 -2.61
N CYS A 220 4.97 -2.00 -2.95
CA CYS A 220 4.17 -0.82 -2.66
C CYS A 220 4.05 -0.57 -1.15
N ALA A 221 3.80 -1.63 -0.36
CA ALA A 221 3.74 -1.55 1.09
C ALA A 221 5.07 -1.07 1.70
N ALA A 222 6.20 -1.59 1.21
CA ALA A 222 7.52 -1.14 1.65
C ALA A 222 7.75 0.35 1.33
N GLN A 223 7.39 0.80 0.12
CA GLN A 223 7.47 2.21 -0.27
C GLN A 223 6.55 3.09 0.58
N SER A 224 5.33 2.63 0.88
CA SER A 224 4.37 3.34 1.73
C SER A 224 4.90 3.47 3.17
N GLN A 225 5.49 2.40 3.70
CA GLN A 225 6.12 2.41 5.03
C GLN A 225 7.25 3.44 5.09
N MET A 226 8.13 3.45 4.08
CA MET A 226 9.21 4.44 4.00
C MET A 226 8.66 5.87 3.90
N ALA A 227 7.69 6.11 3.02
CA ALA A 227 7.09 7.43 2.85
C ALA A 227 6.40 7.93 4.14
N GLY A 228 5.72 7.03 4.87
CA GLY A 228 5.11 7.34 6.17
C GLY A 228 6.13 7.76 7.21
N ARG A 229 7.23 7.02 7.33
CA ARG A 229 8.31 7.35 8.26
C ARG A 229 9.05 8.62 7.88
N GLN A 230 9.35 8.82 6.59
CA GLN A 230 10.01 10.03 6.08
C GLN A 230 9.17 11.30 6.26
N ALA A 231 7.85 11.18 6.34
CA ALA A 231 6.99 12.31 6.65
C ALA A 231 7.25 12.91 8.04
N GLY A 232 7.84 12.13 8.97
CA GLY A 232 8.20 12.57 10.31
C GLY A 232 7.00 12.94 11.18
N THR A 233 5.79 12.54 10.80
CA THR A 233 4.55 12.81 11.53
C THR A 233 4.15 11.58 12.35
N GLN A 234 3.44 11.83 13.47
CA GLN A 234 2.93 10.75 14.30
C GLN A 234 1.98 9.83 13.51
N GLU A 235 1.13 10.42 12.68
CA GLU A 235 0.20 9.70 11.81
C GLU A 235 0.91 8.84 10.77
N GLY A 236 1.98 9.36 10.18
CA GLY A 236 2.83 8.63 9.25
C GLY A 236 3.49 7.42 9.89
N ASN A 237 3.98 7.56 11.12
CA ASN A 237 4.56 6.44 11.89
C ASN A 237 3.49 5.42 12.27
N MET A 238 2.31 5.85 12.76
CA MET A 238 1.19 4.96 13.07
C MET A 238 0.77 4.10 11.87
N LEU A 239 0.68 4.70 10.70
CA LEU A 239 0.35 3.97 9.46
C LEU A 239 1.48 3.04 9.02
N ALA A 240 2.74 3.47 9.17
CA ALA A 240 3.90 2.68 8.81
C ALA A 240 4.07 1.44 9.71
N ASP A 241 3.77 1.56 11.00
CA ASP A 241 3.90 0.47 11.98
C ASP A 241 2.87 -0.65 11.77
N LEU A 242 1.76 -0.35 11.08
CA LEU A 242 0.77 -1.39 10.71
C LEU A 242 1.25 -2.33 9.62
N LEU A 243 2.20 -1.89 8.80
CA LEU A 243 2.70 -2.70 7.70
C LEU A 243 3.79 -3.63 8.22
N ASP A 244 3.45 -4.91 8.34
CA ASP A 244 4.42 -5.97 8.59
C ASP A 244 5.20 -6.26 7.30
N VAL A 245 6.13 -5.36 6.98
CA VAL A 245 7.04 -5.54 5.84
C VAL A 245 8.23 -6.36 6.35
N PRO A 246 8.39 -7.60 5.89
CA PRO A 246 9.52 -8.40 6.33
C PRO A 246 10.84 -7.71 5.99
N PRO A 247 11.84 -7.79 6.86
CA PRO A 247 13.15 -7.19 6.60
C PRO A 247 13.70 -7.70 5.26
N PRO A 248 14.43 -6.86 4.52
CA PRO A 248 14.98 -7.26 3.22
C PRO A 248 15.82 -8.53 3.38
N LYS A 249 15.58 -9.54 2.54
CA LYS A 249 16.32 -10.82 2.56
C LYS A 249 17.81 -10.66 2.30
N VAL A 250 18.18 -9.59 1.61
CA VAL A 250 19.56 -9.26 1.30
C VAL A 250 19.94 -8.05 2.15
N ARG A 251 20.96 -8.20 3.00
CA ARG A 251 21.50 -7.08 3.78
C ARG A 251 22.12 -6.09 2.81
N TRP A 252 21.60 -4.87 2.76
CA TRP A 252 22.11 -3.81 1.89
C TRP A 252 23.62 -3.59 2.06
N SER A 253 24.18 -3.78 3.27
CA SER A 253 25.59 -3.72 3.58
C SER A 253 26.42 -4.76 2.79
N GLU A 254 25.89 -5.95 2.55
CA GLU A 254 26.55 -6.99 1.76
C GLU A 254 26.57 -6.63 0.26
N VAL A 255 25.45 -6.06 -0.24
CA VAL A 255 25.35 -5.59 -1.63
C VAL A 255 26.28 -4.41 -1.86
N LEU A 256 26.30 -3.44 -0.93
CA LEU A 256 27.16 -2.26 -1.01
C LEU A 256 28.64 -2.67 -0.93
N ARG A 257 29.00 -3.56 -0.01
CA ARG A 257 30.36 -4.11 0.09
C ARG A 257 30.78 -4.80 -1.21
N GLY A 258 29.91 -5.60 -1.81
CA GLY A 258 30.17 -6.26 -3.09
C GLY A 258 30.29 -5.27 -4.26
N ALA A 259 29.51 -4.20 -4.29
CA ALA A 259 29.58 -3.15 -5.30
C ALA A 259 30.87 -2.31 -5.14
N LEU A 260 31.18 -1.88 -3.92
CA LEU A 260 32.41 -1.15 -3.62
C LEU A 260 33.65 -1.97 -3.92
N SER A 261 33.69 -3.25 -3.54
CA SER A 261 34.80 -4.15 -3.82
C SER A 261 35.01 -4.32 -5.32
N ARG A 262 33.94 -4.42 -6.12
CA ARG A 262 34.05 -4.45 -7.59
C ARG A 262 34.55 -3.14 -8.15
N ALA A 263 33.98 -2.00 -7.73
CA ALA A 263 34.41 -0.68 -8.18
C ALA A 263 35.92 -0.41 -7.86
N ILE A 264 36.36 -0.83 -6.68
CA ILE A 264 37.78 -0.75 -6.28
C ILE A 264 38.63 -1.69 -7.14
N ALA A 265 38.18 -2.89 -7.44
CA ALA A 265 38.91 -3.85 -8.28
C ALA A 265 38.98 -3.42 -9.75
N GLU A 266 37.96 -2.75 -10.25
CA GLU A 266 37.90 -2.22 -11.62
C GLU A 266 38.70 -0.93 -11.78
N ALA A 267 38.70 -0.05 -10.78
CA ALA A 267 39.47 1.21 -10.80
C ALA A 267 40.99 1.01 -10.87
N GLY A 268 41.50 -0.19 -10.61
CA GLY A 268 42.93 -0.50 -10.62
C GLY A 268 43.43 -1.21 -11.87
N ARG A 269 42.61 -1.50 -12.87
CA ARG A 269 43.00 -2.44 -13.94
C ARG A 269 43.48 -1.83 -15.25
N ASP A 270 43.20 -0.58 -15.54
CA ASP A 270 43.33 -0.08 -16.91
C ASP A 270 44.30 1.08 -17.13
N ASP A 271 44.95 1.59 -16.12
CA ASP A 271 45.93 2.67 -16.34
C ASP A 271 47.35 2.18 -16.24
N VAL A 272 48.08 2.45 -17.30
CA VAL A 272 49.54 2.25 -17.38
C VAL A 272 50.22 3.59 -17.55
N SER A 273 51.38 3.77 -16.88
CA SER A 273 52.19 4.98 -17.01
C SER A 273 53.55 4.65 -17.57
N TRP A 274 53.99 5.44 -18.54
CA TRP A 274 55.32 5.41 -19.08
C TRP A 274 56.37 6.03 -18.15
N ASN A 275 55.94 6.75 -17.11
CA ASN A 275 56.84 7.33 -16.12
C ASN A 275 57.46 6.27 -15.18
N ARG A 276 56.94 5.04 -15.21
CA ARG A 276 57.44 3.92 -14.42
C ARG A 276 57.54 2.68 -15.29
N ARG A 277 58.75 2.08 -15.35
CA ARG A 277 58.94 0.82 -16.06
C ARG A 277 58.23 -0.34 -15.37
N SER A 278 57.60 -1.17 -16.17
CA SER A 278 57.07 -2.46 -15.71
C SER A 278 58.23 -3.38 -15.29
N ARG A 279 58.01 -4.19 -14.26
CA ARG A 279 59.00 -5.24 -13.85
C ARG A 279 59.15 -6.33 -14.92
N ARG A 280 58.27 -6.34 -15.94
CA ARG A 280 58.34 -7.25 -17.09
C ARG A 280 59.08 -6.66 -18.29
N SER A 281 59.67 -5.48 -18.16
CA SER A 281 60.46 -4.88 -19.21
C SER A 281 61.82 -5.66 -19.33
N THR A 282 62.18 -5.93 -20.55
CA THR A 282 63.50 -6.52 -20.91
C THR A 282 64.46 -5.41 -21.36
N THR A 283 65.68 -5.78 -21.70
CA THR A 283 66.68 -4.82 -22.22
C THR A 283 66.24 -4.19 -23.53
N ASP A 284 65.51 -4.95 -24.33
CA ASP A 284 65.13 -4.53 -25.70
C ASP A 284 63.68 -4.06 -25.78
N ILE A 285 62.83 -4.34 -24.76
CA ILE A 285 61.45 -3.95 -24.74
C ILE A 285 61.11 -3.27 -23.43
N ILE A 286 60.76 -1.99 -23.52
CA ILE A 286 60.31 -1.20 -22.36
C ILE A 286 58.78 -1.25 -22.34
N LEU A 287 58.22 -1.74 -21.25
CA LEU A 287 56.75 -1.78 -21.02
C LEU A 287 56.38 -0.75 -19.96
N PRO A 288 55.24 -0.08 -20.11
CA PRO A 288 54.75 0.85 -19.10
C PRO A 288 54.37 0.12 -17.80
N GLY A 289 54.60 0.75 -16.67
CA GLY A 289 54.23 0.23 -15.37
C GLY A 289 52.79 0.51 -15.07
N GLY A 290 52.10 -0.45 -14.43
CA GLY A 290 50.72 -0.26 -13.96
C GLY A 290 50.67 0.82 -12.87
N ILE A 291 49.69 1.67 -12.92
CA ILE A 291 49.36 2.64 -11.87
C ILE A 291 48.19 2.06 -11.06
N THR A 292 48.41 1.94 -9.74
CA THR A 292 47.32 1.60 -8.82
C THR A 292 46.79 2.90 -8.25
N TYR A 293 45.61 3.30 -8.65
CA TYR A 293 44.93 4.43 -8.01
C TYR A 293 44.46 4.00 -6.61
N ARG A 294 44.71 4.84 -5.62
CA ARG A 294 44.06 4.67 -4.32
C ARG A 294 42.64 5.19 -4.46
N CYS A 295 41.68 4.29 -4.38
CA CYS A 295 40.29 4.68 -4.29
C CYS A 295 40.07 5.47 -3.00
N LYS A 296 39.59 6.72 -3.13
CA LYS A 296 39.12 7.50 -1.98
C LYS A 296 37.63 7.38 -1.96
N ALA A 297 37.05 6.73 -0.96
CA ALA A 297 35.64 6.72 -0.68
C ALA A 297 35.36 7.77 0.39
N SER A 298 34.33 8.57 0.21
CA SER A 298 33.76 9.46 1.23
C SER A 298 32.45 8.90 1.67
N VAL A 299 32.26 8.73 2.97
CA VAL A 299 31.00 8.33 3.56
C VAL A 299 30.35 9.59 4.12
N VAL A 300 29.14 9.88 3.66
CA VAL A 300 28.32 10.99 4.17
C VAL A 300 27.22 10.38 5.00
N ILE A 301 27.17 10.72 6.28
CA ILE A 301 26.11 10.32 7.20
C ILE A 301 25.15 11.50 7.33
N ASP A 302 23.89 11.27 6.97
CA ASP A 302 22.83 12.24 7.21
C ASP A 302 22.47 12.24 8.70
N SER A 303 22.57 13.41 9.33
CA SER A 303 22.21 13.64 10.75
C SER A 303 20.90 14.45 10.87
N SER A 304 20.01 14.39 9.89
CA SER A 304 18.73 15.06 9.95
C SER A 304 17.86 14.53 11.11
N GLY A 305 16.95 15.34 11.62
CA GLY A 305 16.14 15.03 12.82
C GLY A 305 15.21 13.81 12.69
N SER A 306 15.22 13.12 11.54
CA SER A 306 14.53 11.85 11.31
C SER A 306 15.36 10.61 11.67
N MET A 307 16.67 10.78 11.94
CA MET A 307 17.55 9.70 12.40
C MET A 307 17.53 9.61 13.92
N SER A 308 17.36 8.41 14.44
CA SER A 308 17.51 8.18 15.88
C SER A 308 19.00 8.19 16.27
N ASP A 309 19.30 8.50 17.54
CA ASP A 309 20.65 8.44 18.08
C ASP A 309 21.28 7.03 17.94
N GLU A 310 20.44 5.98 18.00
CA GLU A 310 20.87 4.61 17.78
C GLU A 310 21.27 4.32 16.34
N ASP A 311 20.55 4.86 15.36
CA ASP A 311 20.86 4.71 13.94
C ASP A 311 22.13 5.47 13.59
N LEU A 312 22.31 6.68 14.16
CA LEU A 312 23.53 7.46 14.01
C LEU A 312 24.73 6.72 14.61
N ALA A 313 24.60 6.17 15.81
CA ALA A 313 25.64 5.40 16.46
C ALA A 313 26.01 4.14 15.66
N ARG A 314 25.03 3.45 15.05
CA ARG A 314 25.28 2.31 14.15
C ARG A 314 26.03 2.75 12.90
N CYS A 315 25.63 3.83 12.24
CA CYS A 315 26.32 4.35 11.06
C CYS A 315 27.78 4.70 11.36
N VAL A 316 28.06 5.32 12.50
CA VAL A 316 29.42 5.65 12.93
C VAL A 316 30.23 4.38 13.25
N ALA A 317 29.65 3.41 13.94
CA ALA A 317 30.32 2.16 14.27
C ALA A 317 30.69 1.35 13.02
N GLU A 318 29.78 1.28 12.01
CA GLU A 318 30.01 0.59 10.75
C GLU A 318 31.08 1.27 9.86
N THR A 319 31.26 2.59 10.01
CA THR A 319 32.25 3.34 9.23
C THR A 319 33.65 3.35 9.86
N THR A 320 33.78 3.02 11.14
CA THR A 320 35.04 3.01 11.89
C THR A 320 35.61 1.60 12.11
N SER A 321 34.86 0.55 11.76
CA SER A 321 35.29 -0.86 11.82
C SER A 321 35.96 -1.29 10.51
#